data_8a2feed9dba20cca0d4aee77f59e3255
#
_entry.id   8a2feed9dba20cca0d4aee77f59e3255
#
_cell.length_a   1.000
_cell.length_b   1.000
_cell.length_c   1.000
_cell.angle_alpha   90.00
_cell.angle_beta   90.00
_cell.angle_gamma   90.00
#
_symmetry.space_group_name_H-M   'P 1'
#
loop_
_entity.id
_entity.type
_entity.pdbx_description
1 polymer ?
#
loop_
_entity_poly.entity_id
_entity_poly.type
_entity_poly.pdbx_seq_one_letter_code
_entity_poly.pdbx_strand_id
1 'polypeptide(L)'
;MNAELTFLNALQALRIPVLDGVMRFFTHLGDSGFIWLALTALLLAFRRTRRAGWVLAAALLFDAVLCNILLKPMVGRIRPCDILTEVELLIPRPEDFSFPSGHTAASFASVTALWLAGKKRWAMAALPLAVLIAFSRMYLCVHFPTDILGGAVLGTACGWLGAWSIKKLEERRTVRPR
;
A
#
# COMPACT_ATOMS: atom_id res chain seq x y z
N MET A 1 12.20 -1.38 -26.50
CA MET A 1 11.15 -1.63 -25.48
C MET A 1 11.76 -1.31 -24.11
N ASN A 2 11.05 -0.62 -23.22
CA ASN A 2 11.58 -0.27 -21.91
C ASN A 2 11.74 -1.58 -21.07
N ALA A 3 12.83 -1.71 -20.30
CA ALA A 3 13.13 -2.90 -19.48
C ALA A 3 11.96 -3.31 -18.55
N GLU A 4 11.21 -2.34 -18.04
CA GLU A 4 10.03 -2.60 -17.21
C GLU A 4 8.89 -3.25 -18.01
N LEU A 5 8.64 -2.83 -19.23
CA LEU A 5 7.63 -3.46 -20.10
C LEU A 5 8.05 -4.87 -20.51
N THR A 6 9.36 -5.10 -20.76
CA THR A 6 9.88 -6.45 -21.04
C THR A 6 9.67 -7.37 -19.83
N PHE A 7 9.94 -6.89 -18.63
CA PHE A 7 9.70 -7.63 -17.39
C PHE A 7 8.20 -7.96 -17.19
N LEU A 8 7.31 -6.99 -17.41
CA LEU A 8 5.88 -7.21 -17.27
C LEU A 8 5.35 -8.21 -18.32
N ASN A 9 5.81 -8.14 -19.57
CA ASN A 9 5.47 -9.13 -20.60
C ASN A 9 5.94 -10.54 -20.21
N ALA A 10 7.13 -10.68 -19.61
CA ALA A 10 7.58 -11.96 -19.10
C ALA A 10 6.69 -12.50 -17.97
N LEU A 11 6.18 -11.61 -17.10
CA LEU A 11 5.19 -12.02 -16.08
C LEU A 11 3.86 -12.48 -16.70
N GLN A 12 3.41 -11.86 -17.79
CA GLN A 12 2.19 -12.29 -18.49
C GLN A 12 2.33 -13.70 -19.07
N ALA A 13 3.53 -14.10 -19.52
CA ALA A 13 3.81 -15.45 -20.01
C ALA A 13 3.73 -16.55 -18.93
N LEU A 14 3.79 -16.16 -17.65
CA LEU A 14 3.67 -17.09 -16.51
C LEU A 14 2.22 -17.24 -16.00
N ARG A 15 1.24 -16.66 -16.68
CA ARG A 15 -0.17 -16.69 -16.24
C ARG A 15 -0.75 -18.08 -16.42
N ILE A 16 -1.37 -18.56 -15.34
CA ILE A 16 -2.18 -19.77 -15.30
C ILE A 16 -3.43 -19.51 -14.44
N PRO A 17 -4.56 -20.17 -14.68
CA PRO A 17 -5.84 -19.88 -14.00
C PRO A 17 -5.75 -19.88 -12.47
N VAL A 18 -4.95 -20.77 -11.89
CA VAL A 18 -4.77 -20.86 -10.42
C VAL A 18 -4.05 -19.62 -9.91
N LEU A 19 -2.96 -19.22 -10.55
CA LEU A 19 -2.18 -18.05 -10.14
C LEU A 19 -2.96 -16.75 -10.38
N ASP A 20 -3.73 -16.68 -11.47
CA ASP A 20 -4.64 -15.57 -11.76
C ASP A 20 -5.65 -15.37 -10.62
N GLY A 21 -6.26 -16.46 -10.14
CA GLY A 21 -7.18 -16.45 -9.01
C GLY A 21 -6.53 -15.97 -7.72
N VAL A 22 -5.32 -16.46 -7.43
CA VAL A 22 -4.53 -16.06 -6.25
C VAL A 22 -4.17 -14.56 -6.31
N MET A 23 -3.69 -14.06 -7.45
CA MET A 23 -3.30 -12.66 -7.60
C MET A 23 -4.51 -11.71 -7.54
N ARG A 24 -5.66 -12.13 -8.10
CA ARG A 24 -6.92 -11.39 -7.92
C ARG A 24 -7.35 -11.32 -6.46
N PHE A 25 -7.24 -12.41 -5.72
CA PHE A 25 -7.56 -12.42 -4.30
C PHE A 25 -6.70 -11.41 -3.52
N PHE A 26 -5.37 -11.46 -3.70
CA PHE A 26 -4.49 -10.55 -2.98
C PHE A 26 -4.68 -9.07 -3.38
N THR A 27 -4.92 -8.79 -4.65
CA THR A 27 -5.18 -7.40 -5.06
C THR A 27 -6.46 -6.85 -4.44
N HIS A 28 -7.54 -7.64 -4.38
CA HIS A 28 -8.81 -7.22 -3.78
C HIS A 28 -8.70 -6.95 -2.27
N LEU A 29 -7.85 -7.66 -1.55
CA LEU A 29 -7.56 -7.32 -0.14
C LEU A 29 -6.98 -5.90 0.02
N GLY A 30 -6.25 -5.43 -0.99
CA GLY A 30 -5.65 -4.10 -1.02
C GLY A 30 -6.55 -2.99 -1.58
N ASP A 31 -7.70 -3.33 -2.17
CA ASP A 31 -8.60 -2.35 -2.79
C ASP A 31 -9.05 -1.31 -1.76
N SER A 32 -8.87 -0.01 -2.10
CA SER A 32 -9.13 1.11 -1.18
C SER A 32 -8.46 0.99 0.20
N GLY A 33 -7.45 0.15 0.32
CA GLY A 33 -6.79 -0.13 1.60
C GLY A 33 -7.65 -0.95 2.58
N PHE A 34 -8.67 -1.69 2.09
CA PHE A 34 -9.70 -2.34 2.89
C PHE A 34 -9.14 -3.17 4.05
N ILE A 35 -8.18 -4.08 3.79
CA ILE A 35 -7.62 -4.94 4.83
C ILE A 35 -6.92 -4.13 5.94
N TRP A 36 -6.27 -3.02 5.57
CA TRP A 36 -5.56 -2.14 6.49
C TRP A 36 -6.51 -1.26 7.31
N LEU A 37 -7.62 -0.81 6.69
CA LEU A 37 -8.69 -0.10 7.39
C LEU A 37 -9.41 -1.02 8.37
N ALA A 38 -9.70 -2.27 7.99
CA ALA A 38 -10.27 -3.28 8.87
C ALA A 38 -9.34 -3.57 10.06
N LEU A 39 -8.03 -3.72 9.80
CA LEU A 39 -7.04 -3.89 10.87
C LEU A 39 -6.98 -2.65 11.78
N THR A 40 -7.06 -1.45 11.22
CA THR A 40 -7.10 -0.20 11.99
C THR A 40 -8.31 -0.18 12.93
N ALA A 41 -9.49 -0.49 12.43
CA ALA A 41 -10.72 -0.56 13.22
C ALA A 41 -10.60 -1.60 14.35
N LEU A 42 -10.08 -2.78 14.04
CA LEU A 42 -9.82 -3.84 15.02
C LEU A 42 -8.87 -3.36 16.14
N LEU A 43 -7.75 -2.74 15.78
CA LEU A 43 -6.78 -2.23 16.77
C LEU A 43 -7.36 -1.11 17.64
N LEU A 44 -8.23 -0.26 17.09
CA LEU A 44 -8.89 0.82 17.81
C LEU A 44 -9.95 0.31 18.80
N ALA A 45 -10.60 -0.80 18.50
CA ALA A 45 -11.63 -1.40 19.34
C ALA A 45 -11.10 -1.83 20.72
N PHE A 46 -9.85 -2.28 20.81
CA PHE A 46 -9.28 -2.79 22.07
C PHE A 46 -8.34 -1.78 22.73
N ARG A 47 -8.52 -1.52 24.03
CA ARG A 47 -7.69 -0.56 24.79
C ARG A 47 -6.19 -0.86 24.71
N ARG A 48 -5.79 -2.14 24.69
CA ARG A 48 -4.38 -2.59 24.65
C ARG A 48 -3.67 -2.31 23.31
N THR A 49 -4.43 -2.14 22.24
CA THR A 49 -3.89 -1.94 20.87
C THR A 49 -4.25 -0.58 20.30
N ARG A 50 -5.11 0.18 20.98
CA ARG A 50 -5.66 1.47 20.50
C ARG A 50 -4.59 2.46 20.04
N ARG A 51 -3.46 2.54 20.77
CA ARG A 51 -2.34 3.39 20.36
C ARG A 51 -1.80 3.00 18.96
N ALA A 52 -1.61 1.70 18.72
CA ALA A 52 -1.19 1.22 17.40
C ALA A 52 -2.25 1.49 16.33
N GLY A 53 -3.53 1.39 16.68
CA GLY A 53 -4.63 1.77 15.78
C GLY A 53 -4.57 3.24 15.36
N TRP A 54 -4.30 4.16 16.29
CA TRP A 54 -4.13 5.59 15.95
C TRP A 54 -2.91 5.86 15.08
N VAL A 55 -1.78 5.17 15.34
CA VAL A 55 -0.58 5.27 14.51
C VAL A 55 -0.88 4.80 13.09
N LEU A 56 -1.57 3.67 12.95
CA LEU A 56 -1.95 3.10 11.64
C LEU A 56 -2.95 4.02 10.91
N ALA A 57 -3.96 4.54 11.61
CA ALA A 57 -4.91 5.49 11.03
C ALA A 57 -4.22 6.75 10.49
N ALA A 58 -3.29 7.32 11.26
CA ALA A 58 -2.51 8.48 10.83
C ALA A 58 -1.62 8.16 9.62
N ALA A 59 -0.97 6.98 9.61
CA ALA A 59 -0.14 6.55 8.49
C ALA A 59 -0.95 6.40 7.19
N LEU A 60 -2.14 5.77 7.25
CA LEU A 60 -3.02 5.62 6.10
C LEU A 60 -3.60 6.97 5.63
N LEU A 61 -3.84 7.90 6.55
CA LEU A 61 -4.27 9.26 6.18
C LEU A 61 -3.16 10.00 5.42
N PHE A 62 -1.90 9.93 5.91
CA PHE A 62 -0.77 10.50 5.18
C PHE A 62 -0.60 9.85 3.81
N ASP A 63 -0.75 8.53 3.72
CA ASP A 63 -0.69 7.80 2.45
C ASP A 63 -1.79 8.26 1.50
N ALA A 64 -3.04 8.33 1.94
CA ALA A 64 -4.16 8.78 1.12
C ALA A 64 -3.92 10.19 0.53
N VAL A 65 -3.40 11.11 1.34
CA VAL A 65 -3.11 12.49 0.90
C VAL A 65 -1.90 12.52 -0.03
N LEU A 66 -0.76 11.97 0.40
CA LEU A 66 0.49 12.09 -0.33
C LEU A 66 0.50 11.26 -1.62
N CYS A 67 -0.02 10.03 -1.58
CA CYS A 67 -0.07 9.15 -2.74
C CYS A 67 -1.15 9.61 -3.74
N ASN A 68 -2.43 9.64 -3.30
CA ASN A 68 -3.54 9.73 -4.25
C ASN A 68 -3.88 11.19 -4.61
N ILE A 69 -3.79 12.14 -3.66
CA ILE A 69 -4.17 13.53 -3.91
C ILE A 69 -3.00 14.34 -4.49
N LEU A 70 -1.76 14.09 -4.05
CA LEU A 70 -0.61 14.89 -4.45
C LEU A 70 0.23 14.21 -5.53
N LEU A 71 0.84 13.05 -5.26
CA LEU A 71 1.86 12.48 -6.15
C LEU A 71 1.29 11.91 -7.44
N LYS A 72 0.16 11.22 -7.42
CA LYS A 72 -0.45 10.67 -8.64
C LYS A 72 -0.72 11.75 -9.69
N PRO A 73 -1.46 12.83 -9.40
CA PRO A 73 -1.71 13.87 -10.40
C PRO A 73 -0.45 14.66 -10.76
N MET A 74 0.52 14.84 -9.85
CA MET A 74 1.77 15.55 -10.15
C MET A 74 2.66 14.80 -11.13
N VAL A 75 2.74 13.48 -11.03
CA VAL A 75 3.60 12.65 -11.89
C VAL A 75 2.88 12.30 -13.19
N GLY A 76 1.56 12.04 -13.14
CA GLY A 76 0.74 11.78 -14.34
C GLY A 76 1.17 10.55 -15.14
N ARG A 77 1.80 9.53 -14.53
CA ARG A 77 2.35 8.37 -15.24
C ARG A 77 1.24 7.49 -15.80
N ILE A 78 1.31 7.22 -17.10
CA ILE A 78 0.41 6.27 -17.79
C ILE A 78 0.69 4.85 -17.28
N ARG A 79 -0.35 4.02 -17.21
CA ARG A 79 -0.23 2.65 -16.72
C ARG A 79 0.31 1.69 -17.78
N PRO A 80 0.98 0.58 -17.37
CA PRO A 80 1.45 -0.43 -18.32
C PRO A 80 0.32 -1.03 -19.16
N CYS A 81 -0.86 -1.25 -18.58
CA CYS A 81 -2.03 -1.77 -19.29
C CYS A 81 -2.61 -0.83 -20.36
N ASP A 82 -2.26 0.46 -20.31
CA ASP A 82 -2.64 1.43 -21.36
C ASP A 82 -1.64 1.46 -22.52
N ILE A 83 -0.44 0.93 -22.30
CA ILE A 83 0.62 0.79 -23.29
C ILE A 83 0.58 -0.61 -23.93
N LEU A 84 0.39 -1.65 -23.10
CA LEU A 84 0.30 -3.05 -23.51
C LEU A 84 -1.17 -3.42 -23.74
N THR A 85 -1.78 -2.89 -24.78
CA THR A 85 -3.22 -3.06 -25.09
C THR A 85 -3.63 -4.49 -25.41
N GLU A 86 -2.68 -5.35 -25.79
CA GLU A 86 -2.89 -6.77 -26.06
C GLU A 86 -3.07 -7.62 -24.80
N VAL A 87 -2.74 -7.06 -23.60
CA VAL A 87 -2.86 -7.79 -22.34
C VAL A 87 -4.31 -7.79 -21.86
N GLU A 88 -4.90 -8.96 -21.76
CA GLU A 88 -6.21 -9.14 -21.14
C GLU A 88 -6.12 -8.85 -19.63
N LEU A 89 -6.88 -7.86 -19.16
CA LEU A 89 -6.93 -7.49 -17.75
C LEU A 89 -7.84 -8.42 -16.97
N LEU A 90 -7.34 -8.93 -15.85
CA LEU A 90 -8.09 -9.79 -14.92
C LEU A 90 -8.91 -9.03 -13.87
N ILE A 91 -8.78 -7.70 -13.86
CA ILE A 91 -9.50 -6.77 -12.98
C ILE A 91 -9.97 -5.57 -13.81
N PRO A 92 -10.97 -4.82 -13.33
CA PRO A 92 -11.36 -3.56 -13.98
C PRO A 92 -10.16 -2.64 -14.18
N ARG A 93 -10.11 -1.98 -15.34
CA ARG A 93 -9.05 -1.02 -15.66
C ARG A 93 -9.09 0.14 -14.67
N PRO A 94 -7.99 0.42 -13.95
CA PRO A 94 -7.96 1.57 -13.06
C PRO A 94 -7.99 2.88 -13.86
N GLU A 95 -8.71 3.88 -13.37
CA GLU A 95 -8.90 5.17 -14.03
C GLU A 95 -7.87 6.24 -13.61
N ASP A 96 -7.11 5.95 -12.54
CA ASP A 96 -6.12 6.87 -11.98
C ASP A 96 -4.70 6.60 -12.50
N PHE A 97 -3.76 7.50 -12.22
CA PHE A 97 -2.35 7.41 -12.65
C PHE A 97 -1.59 6.27 -11.99
N SER A 98 -0.53 5.80 -12.70
CA SER A 98 0.25 4.62 -12.29
C SER A 98 1.16 4.87 -11.08
N PHE A 99 1.87 6.00 -11.05
CA PHE A 99 2.88 6.26 -10.02
C PHE A 99 2.40 7.22 -8.93
N PRO A 100 2.68 6.91 -7.67
CA PRO A 100 3.13 5.63 -7.13
C PRO A 100 1.97 4.64 -6.94
N SER A 101 2.30 3.35 -6.68
CA SER A 101 1.28 2.33 -6.41
C SER A 101 0.63 2.54 -5.04
N GLY A 102 -0.66 2.91 -5.01
CA GLY A 102 -1.42 3.13 -3.77
C GLY A 102 -1.60 1.86 -2.94
N HIS A 103 -1.84 0.69 -3.57
CA HIS A 103 -1.90 -0.60 -2.89
C HIS A 103 -0.60 -0.90 -2.13
N THR A 104 0.54 -0.66 -2.77
CA THR A 104 1.85 -0.86 -2.16
C THR A 104 2.09 0.15 -1.05
N ALA A 105 1.79 1.42 -1.29
CA ALA A 105 2.02 2.49 -0.32
C ALA A 105 1.20 2.28 0.96
N ALA A 106 -0.10 2.00 0.86
CA ALA A 106 -0.94 1.67 2.02
C ALA A 106 -0.43 0.43 2.78
N SER A 107 0.04 -0.59 2.04
CA SER A 107 0.56 -1.82 2.65
C SER A 107 1.85 -1.57 3.44
N PHE A 108 2.82 -0.89 2.86
CA PHE A 108 4.08 -0.59 3.54
C PHE A 108 3.93 0.47 4.63
N ALA A 109 2.98 1.42 4.49
CA ALA A 109 2.59 2.32 5.56
C ALA A 109 2.09 1.55 6.78
N SER A 110 1.25 0.55 6.56
CA SER A 110 0.68 -0.28 7.62
C SER A 110 1.73 -1.13 8.33
N VAL A 111 2.62 -1.79 7.58
CA VAL A 111 3.73 -2.57 8.15
C VAL A 111 4.63 -1.69 9.01
N THR A 112 5.03 -0.52 8.50
CA THR A 112 5.92 0.41 9.20
C THR A 112 5.23 1.00 10.44
N ALA A 113 3.96 1.39 10.34
CA ALA A 113 3.16 1.89 11.46
C ALA A 113 3.07 0.87 12.59
N LEU A 114 2.77 -0.39 12.28
CA LEU A 114 2.72 -1.48 13.26
C LEU A 114 4.09 -1.70 13.93
N TRP A 115 5.16 -1.70 13.16
CA TRP A 115 6.52 -1.87 13.67
C TRP A 115 6.89 -0.77 14.67
N LEU A 116 6.69 0.48 14.29
CA LEU A 116 7.01 1.64 15.11
C LEU A 116 6.05 1.81 16.31
N ALA A 117 4.82 1.31 16.22
CA ALA A 117 3.90 1.23 17.36
C ALA A 117 4.23 0.10 18.35
N GLY A 118 5.35 -0.62 18.16
CA GLY A 118 5.79 -1.71 19.03
C GLY A 118 5.07 -3.04 18.79
N LYS A 119 4.27 -3.17 17.74
CA LYS A 119 3.55 -4.39 17.36
C LYS A 119 4.36 -5.22 16.36
N LYS A 120 5.64 -5.51 16.67
CA LYS A 120 6.60 -6.14 15.76
C LYS A 120 6.11 -7.47 15.17
N ARG A 121 5.50 -8.34 15.99
CA ARG A 121 4.94 -9.63 15.51
C ARG A 121 3.85 -9.42 14.46
N TRP A 122 2.99 -8.42 14.64
CA TRP A 122 1.94 -8.08 13.69
C TRP A 122 2.51 -7.49 12.41
N ALA A 123 3.54 -6.64 12.53
CA ALA A 123 4.26 -6.11 11.37
C ALA A 123 4.94 -7.22 10.55
N MET A 124 5.58 -8.18 11.22
CA MET A 124 6.20 -9.34 10.56
C MET A 124 5.18 -10.24 9.86
N ALA A 125 4.00 -10.43 10.45
CA ALA A 125 2.91 -11.18 9.81
C ALA A 125 2.27 -10.40 8.64
N ALA A 126 2.20 -9.08 8.73
CA ALA A 126 1.67 -8.21 7.69
C ALA A 126 2.62 -8.05 6.48
N LEU A 127 3.93 -8.18 6.68
CA LEU A 127 4.92 -7.96 5.61
C LEU A 127 4.75 -8.92 4.42
N PRO A 128 4.60 -10.24 4.57
CA PRO A 128 4.33 -11.13 3.45
C PRO A 128 3.06 -10.75 2.68
N LEU A 129 1.99 -10.37 3.38
CA LEU A 129 0.76 -9.90 2.76
C LEU A 129 1.00 -8.61 1.96
N ALA A 130 1.74 -7.65 2.52
CA ALA A 130 2.10 -6.42 1.82
C ALA A 130 2.89 -6.69 0.52
N VAL A 131 3.84 -7.63 0.56
CA VAL A 131 4.64 -8.05 -0.60
C VAL A 131 3.75 -8.73 -1.64
N LEU A 132 2.83 -9.62 -1.23
CA LEU A 132 1.92 -10.30 -2.16
C LEU A 132 0.94 -9.32 -2.82
N ILE A 133 0.39 -8.35 -2.06
CA ILE A 133 -0.44 -7.28 -2.61
C ILE A 133 0.37 -6.46 -3.62
N ALA A 134 1.59 -6.05 -3.28
CA ALA A 134 2.47 -5.29 -4.18
C ALA A 134 2.81 -6.07 -5.46
N PHE A 135 3.17 -7.34 -5.33
CA PHE A 135 3.49 -8.21 -6.47
C PHE A 135 2.28 -8.43 -7.38
N SER A 136 1.08 -8.61 -6.80
CA SER A 136 -0.14 -8.80 -7.59
C SER A 136 -0.38 -7.64 -8.57
N ARG A 137 0.03 -6.41 -8.23
CA ARG A 137 -0.13 -5.24 -9.11
C ARG A 137 0.72 -5.29 -10.37
N MET A 138 1.93 -5.86 -10.28
CA MET A 138 2.78 -6.11 -11.45
C MET A 138 2.25 -7.28 -12.26
N TYR A 139 1.87 -8.38 -11.60
CA TYR A 139 1.29 -9.55 -12.24
C TYR A 139 0.04 -9.22 -13.05
N LEU A 140 -0.83 -8.35 -12.51
CA LEU A 140 -2.04 -7.86 -13.18
C LEU A 140 -1.78 -6.76 -14.22
N CYS A 141 -0.51 -6.43 -14.50
CA CYS A 141 -0.09 -5.45 -15.50
C CYS A 141 -0.65 -4.03 -15.29
N VAL A 142 -0.93 -3.63 -14.04
CA VAL A 142 -1.50 -2.32 -13.72
C VAL A 142 -0.50 -1.34 -13.11
N HIS A 143 0.69 -1.81 -12.70
CA HIS A 143 1.80 -0.99 -12.20
C HIS A 143 3.15 -1.48 -12.70
N PHE A 144 4.07 -0.55 -12.90
CA PHE A 144 5.48 -0.84 -13.18
C PHE A 144 6.24 -1.24 -11.90
N PRO A 145 7.38 -1.95 -12.02
CA PRO A 145 8.27 -2.22 -10.88
C PRO A 145 8.67 -0.97 -10.11
N THR A 146 8.96 0.14 -10.80
CA THR A 146 9.31 1.41 -10.15
C THR A 146 8.13 2.06 -9.44
N ASP A 147 6.87 1.84 -9.85
CA ASP A 147 5.69 2.29 -9.10
C ASP A 147 5.57 1.55 -7.76
N ILE A 148 5.91 0.27 -7.76
CA ILE A 148 5.95 -0.55 -6.54
C ILE A 148 7.05 -0.07 -5.59
N LEU A 149 8.25 0.15 -6.10
CA LEU A 149 9.35 0.69 -5.30
C LEU A 149 9.01 2.08 -4.74
N GLY A 150 8.49 2.98 -5.57
CA GLY A 150 8.04 4.30 -5.15
C GLY A 150 6.94 4.22 -4.09
N GLY A 151 5.98 3.32 -4.26
CA GLY A 151 4.93 3.05 -3.29
C GLY A 151 5.48 2.53 -1.95
N ALA A 152 6.44 1.60 -2.00
CA ALA A 152 7.05 1.06 -0.79
C ALA A 152 7.83 2.13 0.01
N VAL A 153 8.60 2.98 -0.67
CA VAL A 153 9.32 4.09 -0.05
C VAL A 153 8.34 5.10 0.54
N LEU A 154 7.35 5.54 -0.23
CA LEU A 154 6.32 6.46 0.23
C LEU A 154 5.56 5.92 1.43
N GLY A 155 5.09 4.67 1.36
CA GLY A 155 4.35 4.02 2.44
C GLY A 155 5.19 3.92 3.72
N THR A 156 6.46 3.55 3.59
CA THR A 156 7.39 3.54 4.74
C THR A 156 7.50 4.92 5.38
N ALA A 157 7.64 5.98 4.58
CA ALA A 157 7.67 7.36 5.06
C ALA A 157 6.34 7.75 5.75
N CYS A 158 5.19 7.38 5.17
CA CYS A 158 3.87 7.63 5.76
C CYS A 158 3.70 6.91 7.11
N GLY A 159 4.17 5.66 7.22
CA GLY A 159 4.19 4.91 8.47
C GLY A 159 5.01 5.60 9.56
N TRP A 160 6.18 6.12 9.19
CA TRP A 160 7.02 6.90 10.09
C TRP A 160 6.35 8.22 10.51
N LEU A 161 5.77 8.97 9.56
CA LEU A 161 5.03 10.20 9.85
C LEU A 161 3.85 9.95 10.79
N GLY A 162 3.10 8.86 10.60
CA GLY A 162 2.00 8.46 11.47
C GLY A 162 2.48 8.21 12.91
N ALA A 163 3.56 7.44 13.07
CA ALA A 163 4.13 7.15 14.38
C ALA A 163 4.67 8.42 15.07
N TRP A 164 5.38 9.27 14.32
CA TRP A 164 5.91 10.54 14.81
C TRP A 164 4.79 11.50 15.26
N SER A 165 3.72 11.63 14.45
CA SER A 165 2.59 12.52 14.75
C SER A 165 1.88 12.12 16.04
N ILE A 166 1.60 10.84 16.22
CA ILE A 166 0.92 10.34 17.42
C ILE A 166 1.81 10.52 18.66
N LYS A 167 3.11 10.20 18.56
CA LYS A 167 4.08 10.45 19.64
C LYS A 167 4.08 11.92 20.06
N LYS A 168 4.13 12.84 19.10
CA LYS A 168 4.15 14.30 19.38
C LYS A 168 2.84 14.79 20.02
N LEU A 169 1.70 14.22 19.65
CA LEU A 169 0.41 14.52 20.28
C LEU A 169 0.36 14.02 21.73
N GLU A 170 0.93 12.85 22.02
CA GLU A 170 1.03 12.28 23.36
C GLU A 170 1.89 13.18 24.28
N GLU A 171 3.06 13.59 23.79
CA GLU A 171 3.98 14.50 24.52
C GLU A 171 3.30 15.84 24.88
N ARG A 172 2.56 16.45 23.95
CA ARG A 172 1.83 17.70 24.20
C ARG A 172 0.72 17.56 25.24
N ARG A 173 0.09 16.39 25.36
CA ARG A 173 -0.96 16.12 26.35
C ARG A 173 -0.39 15.97 27.75
N THR A 174 0.82 15.44 27.90
CA THR A 174 1.51 15.28 29.19
C THR A 174 2.07 16.58 29.74
N VAL A 175 2.39 17.55 28.89
CA VAL A 175 2.96 18.87 29.27
C VAL A 175 1.89 19.90 29.68
N ARG A 176 0.60 19.68 29.37
CA ARG A 176 -0.50 20.55 29.85
C ARG A 176 -1.00 20.05 31.22
N PRO A 177 -0.60 20.70 32.36
CA PRO A 177 -1.26 20.45 33.64
C PRO A 177 -2.73 20.89 33.54
N ARG A 178 -3.61 20.14 34.19
CA ARG A 178 -5.03 20.49 34.36
C ARG A 178 -5.16 21.75 35.18
#